data_d53c43dad6eac9dbb28603591f400bdb
#
_entry.id   d53c43dad6eac9dbb28603591f400bdb
#
_cell.length_a   1.000
_cell.length_b   1.000
_cell.length_c   1.000
_cell.angle_alpha   90.00
_cell.angle_beta   90.00
_cell.angle_gamma   90.00
#
_symmetry.space_group_name_H-M   'P 1'
#
loop_
_entity.id
_entity.type
_entity.pdbx_description
1 polymer ?
#
loop_
_entity_poly.entity_id
_entity_poly.type
_entity_poly.pdbx_seq_one_letter_code
_entity_poly.pdbx_strand_id
1 'polypeptide(L)'
;MYSKEKLSIEQLRQKIASISPAFEIQARTLSTEIATLDRAFGGWPHLSEISGRTGAGRLSILQPAAGAVTKKGALVAVVDPLCLFNPVGWPHVKLDNLTLARPPLTQCQWTAEQLAGSGCFELMVVIDPPNIGKTGARILRAAERGLCSVVIVTTEGNSRLPARVRLVVEGWRKGGVMVSVEKGGRGERVLVAIQPDPSTK
;
A
#
# COMPACT_ATOMS: atom_id res chain seq x y z
N MET A 1 26.63 35.81 23.91
CA MET A 1 25.15 35.94 23.95
C MET A 1 24.61 35.49 22.62
N TYR A 2 24.21 34.20 22.48
CA TYR A 2 23.69 33.64 21.22
C TYR A 2 22.20 33.89 21.16
N SER A 3 21.75 34.79 20.30
CA SER A 3 20.33 34.98 19.96
C SER A 3 19.85 33.74 19.19
N LYS A 4 18.96 32.94 19.78
CA LYS A 4 18.25 31.88 19.09
C LYS A 4 17.14 32.54 18.26
N GLU A 5 17.41 32.84 17.00
CA GLU A 5 16.36 33.17 16.05
C GLU A 5 15.41 31.99 15.92
N LYS A 6 14.16 32.19 16.30
CA LYS A 6 13.07 31.22 16.04
C LYS A 6 12.70 31.31 14.56
N LEU A 7 13.23 30.39 13.77
CA LEU A 7 12.82 30.24 12.37
C LEU A 7 11.36 29.83 12.30
N SER A 8 10.59 30.46 11.40
CA SER A 8 9.23 30.03 11.10
C SER A 8 9.22 28.63 10.46
N ILE A 9 8.10 27.92 10.52
CA ILE A 9 7.95 26.61 9.89
C ILE A 9 8.26 26.67 8.39
N GLU A 10 7.87 27.78 7.72
CA GLU A 10 8.18 28.04 6.31
C GLU A 10 9.67 28.20 6.05
N GLN A 11 10.37 28.97 6.88
CA GLN A 11 11.82 29.14 6.78
C GLN A 11 12.58 27.85 7.06
N LEU A 12 12.09 27.01 7.98
CA LEU A 12 12.64 25.69 8.23
C LEU A 12 12.47 24.76 7.01
N ARG A 13 11.29 24.77 6.38
CA ARG A 13 11.03 23.99 5.15
C ARG A 13 11.93 24.43 4.00
N GLN A 14 12.08 25.74 3.77
CA GLN A 14 12.99 26.27 2.73
C GLN A 14 14.45 25.92 3.02
N LYS A 15 14.87 25.98 4.27
CA LYS A 15 16.25 25.64 4.67
C LYS A 15 16.53 24.13 4.53
N ILE A 16 15.56 23.27 4.83
CA ILE A 16 15.64 21.83 4.61
C ILE A 16 15.69 21.53 3.11
N ALA A 17 14.88 22.17 2.28
CA ALA A 17 14.90 22.02 0.83
C ALA A 17 16.22 22.49 0.20
N SER A 18 16.85 23.54 0.72
CA SER A 18 18.14 24.02 0.22
C SER A 18 19.32 23.14 0.61
N ILE A 19 19.24 22.43 1.74
CA ILE A 19 20.31 21.54 2.23
C ILE A 19 20.25 20.16 1.57
N SER A 20 19.08 19.76 1.13
CA SER A 20 18.88 18.43 0.50
C SER A 20 17.90 18.55 -0.65
N PRO A 21 18.36 18.94 -1.85
CA PRO A 21 17.52 18.94 -3.06
C PRO A 21 16.96 17.55 -3.41
N ALA A 22 17.52 16.48 -2.82
CA ALA A 22 16.93 15.14 -2.90
C ALA A 22 15.73 14.92 -1.96
N PHE A 23 15.34 15.90 -1.13
CA PHE A 23 14.17 15.80 -0.26
C PHE A 23 12.84 16.17 -0.94
N GLU A 24 12.84 16.68 -2.15
CA GLU A 24 11.73 16.51 -3.08
C GLU A 24 11.75 15.08 -3.66
N ILE A 25 11.73 14.08 -2.81
CA ILE A 25 11.13 12.80 -3.19
C ILE A 25 9.67 13.17 -3.39
N GLN A 26 9.30 13.59 -4.60
CA GLN A 26 7.91 13.59 -5.04
C GLN A 26 7.39 12.24 -4.59
N ALA A 27 6.44 12.27 -3.65
CA ALA A 27 5.91 11.05 -3.10
C ALA A 27 5.27 10.30 -4.26
N ARG A 28 6.07 9.41 -4.88
CA ARG A 28 5.60 8.59 -6.00
C ARG A 28 4.39 7.85 -5.48
N THR A 29 3.26 8.13 -6.07
CA THR A 29 2.02 7.40 -5.81
C THR A 29 1.72 6.55 -7.02
N LEU A 30 1.39 5.30 -6.78
CA LEU A 30 0.88 4.40 -7.79
C LEU A 30 -0.64 4.58 -7.87
N SER A 31 -1.21 4.80 -9.05
CA SER A 31 -2.67 4.84 -9.23
C SER A 31 -3.33 3.59 -8.66
N THR A 32 -4.45 3.77 -8.00
CA THR A 32 -5.28 2.62 -7.57
C THR A 32 -6.04 1.98 -8.72
N GLU A 33 -6.10 2.68 -9.88
CA GLU A 33 -6.97 2.37 -11.02
C GLU A 33 -8.47 2.37 -10.65
N ILE A 34 -8.80 3.02 -9.55
CA ILE A 34 -10.16 3.24 -9.04
C ILE A 34 -10.34 4.74 -8.85
N ALA A 35 -11.00 5.40 -9.80
CA ALA A 35 -11.10 6.85 -9.84
C ALA A 35 -11.64 7.49 -8.55
N THR A 36 -12.54 6.81 -7.82
CA THR A 36 -13.05 7.27 -6.55
C THR A 36 -12.01 7.25 -5.44
N LEU A 37 -11.14 6.24 -5.40
CA LEU A 37 -10.04 6.16 -4.44
C LEU A 37 -8.90 7.12 -4.80
N ASP A 38 -8.53 7.22 -6.09
CA ASP A 38 -7.49 8.16 -6.53
C ASP A 38 -7.89 9.61 -6.22
N ARG A 39 -9.18 9.94 -6.35
CA ARG A 39 -9.71 11.25 -5.94
C ARG A 39 -9.66 11.46 -4.43
N ALA A 40 -9.90 10.40 -3.64
CA ALA A 40 -9.96 10.48 -2.18
C ALA A 40 -8.57 10.65 -1.55
N PHE A 41 -7.52 9.98 -2.06
CA PHE A 41 -6.18 10.02 -1.44
C PHE A 41 -4.99 10.06 -2.41
N GLY A 42 -5.20 10.13 -3.72
CA GLY A 42 -4.14 10.39 -4.71
C GLY A 42 -3.33 9.16 -5.14
N GLY A 43 -3.76 7.94 -4.79
CA GLY A 43 -3.07 6.71 -5.15
C GLY A 43 -2.23 6.10 -4.02
N TRP A 44 -1.66 4.91 -4.27
CA TRP A 44 -0.85 4.16 -3.31
C TRP A 44 0.53 4.78 -3.12
N PRO A 45 0.85 5.37 -1.95
CA PRO A 45 2.20 5.83 -1.62
C PRO A 45 3.13 4.64 -1.28
N HIS A 46 4.38 4.94 -0.88
CA HIS A 46 5.35 3.91 -0.51
C HIS A 46 4.90 2.99 0.62
N LEU A 47 4.01 3.42 1.51
CA LEU A 47 3.41 2.55 2.52
C LEU A 47 1.96 2.93 2.79
N SER A 48 1.08 1.97 2.58
CA SER A 48 -0.35 2.04 2.87
C SER A 48 -0.80 0.86 3.70
N GLU A 49 -1.93 1.01 4.37
CA GLU A 49 -2.60 -0.06 5.12
C GLU A 49 -4.04 -0.22 4.65
N ILE A 50 -4.45 -1.45 4.43
CA ILE A 50 -5.84 -1.85 4.24
C ILE A 50 -6.21 -2.79 5.36
N SER A 51 -7.19 -2.42 6.18
CA SER A 51 -7.72 -3.29 7.22
C SER A 51 -9.18 -3.67 6.94
N GLY A 52 -9.62 -4.75 7.60
CA GLY A 52 -10.99 -5.21 7.51
C GLY A 52 -11.10 -6.73 7.66
N ARG A 53 -12.31 -7.22 7.86
CA ARG A 53 -12.56 -8.66 8.07
C ARG A 53 -12.16 -9.48 6.85
N THR A 54 -11.73 -10.72 7.07
CA THR A 54 -11.50 -11.68 5.99
C THR A 54 -12.78 -11.85 5.17
N GLY A 55 -12.66 -11.90 3.84
CA GLY A 55 -13.81 -11.96 2.92
C GLY A 55 -14.51 -10.62 2.66
N ALA A 56 -14.13 -9.53 3.33
CA ALA A 56 -14.73 -8.22 3.13
C ALA A 56 -14.36 -7.53 1.80
N GLY A 57 -13.42 -8.08 1.02
CA GLY A 57 -12.98 -7.50 -0.26
C GLY A 57 -11.65 -6.74 -0.16
N ARG A 58 -10.87 -6.90 0.93
CA ARG A 58 -9.57 -6.22 1.13
C ARG A 58 -8.62 -6.37 -0.07
N LEU A 59 -8.48 -7.58 -0.59
CA LEU A 59 -7.61 -7.88 -1.71
C LEU A 59 -8.22 -7.47 -3.06
N SER A 60 -9.55 -7.43 -3.16
CA SER A 60 -10.23 -7.05 -4.38
C SER A 60 -9.97 -5.60 -4.78
N ILE A 61 -9.75 -4.72 -3.80
CA ILE A 61 -9.42 -3.30 -4.03
C ILE A 61 -8.05 -3.14 -4.72
N LEU A 62 -7.15 -4.11 -4.56
CA LEU A 62 -5.79 -4.06 -5.12
C LEU A 62 -5.70 -4.63 -6.54
N GLN A 63 -6.71 -5.39 -6.98
CA GLN A 63 -6.71 -6.03 -8.29
C GLN A 63 -6.51 -5.04 -9.46
N PRO A 64 -7.22 -3.90 -9.52
CA PRO A 64 -7.06 -2.98 -10.64
C PRO A 64 -5.63 -2.44 -10.76
N ALA A 65 -5.04 -2.00 -9.64
CA ALA A 65 -3.65 -1.52 -9.62
C ALA A 65 -2.66 -2.63 -10.03
N ALA A 66 -2.80 -3.82 -9.47
CA ALA A 66 -1.94 -4.96 -9.81
C ALA A 66 -2.09 -5.36 -11.29
N GLY A 67 -3.32 -5.34 -11.82
CA GLY A 67 -3.60 -5.58 -13.23
C GLY A 67 -2.93 -4.55 -14.14
N ALA A 68 -3.02 -3.28 -13.81
CA ALA A 68 -2.39 -2.19 -14.57
C ALA A 68 -0.86 -2.28 -14.54
N VAL A 69 -0.26 -2.56 -13.38
CA VAL A 69 1.19 -2.75 -13.22
C VAL A 69 1.66 -3.92 -14.09
N THR A 70 1.05 -5.08 -13.95
CA THR A 70 1.47 -6.27 -14.71
C THR A 70 1.19 -6.15 -16.20
N LYS A 71 0.15 -5.42 -16.62
CA LYS A 71 -0.15 -5.14 -18.03
C LYS A 71 0.95 -4.31 -18.70
N LYS A 72 1.60 -3.39 -17.97
CA LYS A 72 2.74 -2.59 -18.44
C LYS A 72 4.05 -3.38 -18.47
N GLY A 73 4.07 -4.64 -18.02
CA GLY A 73 5.27 -5.47 -17.91
C GLY A 73 6.06 -5.26 -16.62
N ALA A 74 5.57 -4.42 -15.70
CA ALA A 74 6.20 -4.25 -14.39
C ALA A 74 5.81 -5.40 -13.43
N LEU A 75 6.58 -5.58 -12.35
CA LEU A 75 6.42 -6.69 -11.44
C LEU A 75 5.59 -6.32 -10.20
N VAL A 76 4.75 -7.24 -9.79
CA VAL A 76 4.00 -7.21 -8.53
C VAL A 76 4.51 -8.32 -7.62
N ALA A 77 4.75 -8.02 -6.34
CA ALA A 77 5.04 -9.02 -5.31
C ALA A 77 3.86 -9.20 -4.36
N VAL A 78 3.59 -10.43 -3.97
CA VAL A 78 2.67 -10.76 -2.87
C VAL A 78 3.45 -11.57 -1.83
N VAL A 79 3.51 -11.07 -0.61
CA VAL A 79 4.09 -11.79 0.55
C VAL A 79 2.93 -12.32 1.38
N ASP A 80 2.78 -13.65 1.38
CA ASP A 80 1.62 -14.35 1.95
C ASP A 80 2.07 -15.51 2.86
N PRO A 81 2.48 -15.21 4.10
CA PRO A 81 2.99 -16.23 5.01
C PRO A 81 1.92 -17.23 5.47
N LEU A 82 0.64 -16.89 5.33
CA LEU A 82 -0.49 -17.72 5.78
C LEU A 82 -1.20 -18.47 4.64
N CYS A 83 -0.69 -18.37 3.41
CA CYS A 83 -1.29 -18.99 2.22
C CYS A 83 -2.75 -18.60 1.97
N LEU A 84 -3.10 -17.33 2.24
CA LEU A 84 -4.45 -16.80 2.07
C LEU A 84 -4.75 -16.28 0.66
N PHE A 85 -3.70 -16.02 -0.11
CA PHE A 85 -3.81 -15.47 -1.45
C PHE A 85 -4.00 -16.57 -2.51
N ASN A 86 -5.06 -16.43 -3.30
CA ASN A 86 -5.29 -17.23 -4.48
C ASN A 86 -5.16 -16.37 -5.73
N PRO A 87 -4.13 -16.56 -6.58
CA PRO A 87 -3.92 -15.76 -7.79
C PRO A 87 -5.04 -15.93 -8.83
N VAL A 88 -5.77 -17.07 -8.84
CA VAL A 88 -6.93 -17.27 -9.71
C VAL A 88 -8.02 -16.23 -9.47
N GLY A 89 -8.16 -15.73 -8.24
CA GLY A 89 -9.07 -14.64 -7.90
C GLY A 89 -8.65 -13.27 -8.45
N TRP A 90 -7.53 -13.18 -9.18
CA TRP A 90 -7.03 -11.94 -9.80
C TRP A 90 -6.91 -12.09 -11.34
N PRO A 91 -8.02 -12.27 -12.07
CA PRO A 91 -8.04 -12.65 -13.48
C PRO A 91 -7.37 -11.63 -14.42
N HIS A 92 -7.27 -10.36 -14.01
CA HIS A 92 -6.68 -9.30 -14.82
C HIS A 92 -5.17 -9.12 -14.59
N VAL A 93 -4.58 -9.87 -13.67
CA VAL A 93 -3.15 -9.83 -13.34
C VAL A 93 -2.42 -10.86 -14.21
N LYS A 94 -1.37 -10.41 -14.93
CA LYS A 94 -0.51 -11.32 -15.67
C LYS A 94 0.37 -12.09 -14.70
N LEU A 95 0.18 -13.41 -14.60
CA LEU A 95 0.87 -14.26 -13.63
C LEU A 95 2.39 -14.30 -13.85
N ASP A 96 2.87 -14.16 -15.08
CA ASP A 96 4.31 -14.09 -15.39
C ASP A 96 5.00 -12.88 -14.73
N ASN A 97 4.22 -11.83 -14.40
CA ASN A 97 4.70 -10.62 -13.75
C ASN A 97 4.30 -10.57 -12.25
N LEU A 98 3.82 -11.68 -11.70
CA LEU A 98 3.43 -11.81 -10.30
C LEU A 98 4.38 -12.75 -9.57
N THR A 99 5.08 -12.21 -8.57
CA THR A 99 5.90 -13.00 -7.65
C THR A 99 5.11 -13.28 -6.37
N LEU A 100 4.90 -14.55 -6.05
CA LEU A 100 4.27 -14.97 -4.80
C LEU A 100 5.32 -15.58 -3.87
N ALA A 101 5.59 -14.88 -2.76
CA ALA A 101 6.49 -15.32 -1.70
C ALA A 101 5.70 -15.83 -0.49
N ARG A 102 5.97 -17.04 -0.04
CA ARG A 102 5.35 -17.68 1.14
C ARG A 102 6.41 -18.02 2.20
N PRO A 103 7.01 -17.01 2.83
CA PRO A 103 8.03 -17.25 3.84
C PRO A 103 7.42 -17.80 5.13
N PRO A 104 8.21 -18.46 5.98
CA PRO A 104 7.82 -18.69 7.37
C PRO A 104 7.46 -17.38 8.07
N LEU A 105 6.52 -17.42 9.03
CA LEU A 105 6.06 -16.24 9.78
C LEU A 105 7.21 -15.40 10.35
N THR A 106 8.26 -16.06 10.85
CA THR A 106 9.46 -15.43 11.42
C THR A 106 10.28 -14.64 10.40
N GLN A 107 10.17 -14.98 9.12
CA GLN A 107 10.90 -14.33 8.02
C GLN A 107 10.04 -13.36 7.20
N CYS A 108 8.73 -13.29 7.46
CA CYS A 108 7.79 -12.48 6.67
C CYS A 108 8.24 -11.02 6.54
N GLN A 109 8.62 -10.39 7.65
CA GLN A 109 9.03 -8.99 7.68
C GLN A 109 10.34 -8.75 6.95
N TRP A 110 11.31 -9.64 7.13
CA TRP A 110 12.59 -9.59 6.41
C TRP A 110 12.38 -9.74 4.90
N THR A 111 11.57 -10.72 4.49
CA THR A 111 11.23 -10.94 3.08
C THR A 111 10.58 -9.69 2.48
N ALA A 112 9.59 -9.10 3.18
CA ALA A 112 8.95 -7.87 2.73
C ALA A 112 9.94 -6.71 2.59
N GLU A 113 10.86 -6.55 3.54
CA GLU A 113 11.91 -5.51 3.49
C GLU A 113 12.85 -5.72 2.30
N GLN A 114 13.30 -6.97 2.05
CA GLN A 114 14.20 -7.26 0.93
C GLN A 114 13.52 -7.02 -0.42
N LEU A 115 12.30 -7.52 -0.61
CA LEU A 115 11.57 -7.34 -1.86
C LEU A 115 11.23 -5.86 -2.11
N ALA A 116 10.75 -5.12 -1.09
CA ALA A 116 10.47 -3.69 -1.21
C ALA A 116 11.71 -2.88 -1.61
N GLY A 117 12.87 -3.22 -1.04
CA GLY A 117 14.12 -2.50 -1.28
C GLY A 117 14.89 -2.93 -2.53
N SER A 118 14.46 -3.98 -3.23
CA SER A 118 15.17 -4.53 -4.39
C SER A 118 15.14 -3.64 -5.63
N GLY A 119 14.17 -2.73 -5.75
CA GLY A 119 13.94 -1.92 -6.94
C GLY A 119 13.28 -2.69 -8.10
N CYS A 120 12.90 -3.96 -7.89
CA CYS A 120 12.31 -4.80 -8.94
C CYS A 120 10.79 -4.64 -9.04
N PHE A 121 10.12 -4.31 -7.95
CA PHE A 121 8.66 -4.34 -7.85
C PHE A 121 8.06 -2.94 -7.80
N GLU A 122 7.05 -2.69 -8.61
CA GLU A 122 6.31 -1.43 -8.57
C GLU A 122 5.22 -1.45 -7.49
N LEU A 123 4.61 -2.61 -7.25
CA LEU A 123 3.62 -2.84 -6.20
C LEU A 123 4.00 -4.09 -5.39
N MET A 124 3.89 -3.99 -4.07
CA MET A 124 3.99 -5.14 -3.18
C MET A 124 2.81 -5.18 -2.22
N VAL A 125 2.22 -6.35 -2.06
CA VAL A 125 1.15 -6.62 -1.11
C VAL A 125 1.67 -7.57 -0.04
N VAL A 126 1.51 -7.22 1.23
CA VAL A 126 1.89 -8.08 2.36
C VAL A 126 0.64 -8.43 3.15
N ILE A 127 0.32 -9.72 3.23
CA ILE A 127 -0.96 -10.19 3.77
C ILE A 127 -0.78 -10.69 5.19
N ASP A 128 -1.55 -10.12 6.10
CA ASP A 128 -1.64 -10.45 7.54
C ASP A 128 -0.26 -10.75 8.17
N PRO A 129 0.76 -9.85 8.01
CA PRO A 129 2.08 -10.06 8.57
C PRO A 129 2.07 -9.99 10.10
N PRO A 130 2.80 -10.86 10.80
CA PRO A 130 2.89 -10.80 12.26
C PRO A 130 3.65 -9.56 12.72
N ASN A 131 3.21 -8.91 13.81
CA ASN A 131 3.94 -7.83 14.50
C ASN A 131 4.44 -6.66 13.63
N ILE A 132 3.75 -6.35 12.54
CA ILE A 132 4.19 -5.39 11.51
C ILE A 132 4.45 -3.98 12.06
N GLY A 133 3.75 -3.57 13.11
CA GLY A 133 3.89 -2.23 13.70
C GLY A 133 5.31 -1.88 14.16
N LYS A 134 6.11 -2.88 14.59
CA LYS A 134 7.50 -2.67 15.02
C LYS A 134 8.48 -2.49 13.86
N THR A 135 8.17 -3.07 12.71
CA THR A 135 9.06 -3.09 11.52
C THR A 135 8.57 -2.21 10.38
N GLY A 136 7.39 -1.62 10.52
CA GLY A 136 6.80 -0.76 9.48
C GLY A 136 7.71 0.36 8.98
N ALA A 137 8.49 0.98 9.88
CA ALA A 137 9.45 2.02 9.49
C ALA A 137 10.62 1.48 8.65
N ARG A 138 11.01 0.21 8.82
CA ARG A 138 12.05 -0.42 8.00
C ARG A 138 11.51 -0.72 6.61
N ILE A 139 10.28 -1.24 6.53
CA ILE A 139 9.61 -1.52 5.25
C ILE A 139 9.39 -0.21 4.49
N LEU A 140 8.95 0.87 5.16
CA LEU A 140 8.79 2.18 4.53
C LEU A 140 10.10 2.67 3.90
N ARG A 141 11.22 2.64 4.64
CA ARG A 141 12.53 3.04 4.12
C ARG A 141 13.01 2.15 2.97
N ALA A 142 12.72 0.86 3.02
CA ALA A 142 13.01 -0.07 1.94
C ALA A 142 12.17 0.26 0.70
N ALA A 143 10.87 0.52 0.87
CA ALA A 143 9.96 0.90 -0.20
C ALA A 143 10.36 2.22 -0.87
N GLU A 144 10.76 3.22 -0.08
CA GLU A 144 11.27 4.50 -0.59
C GLU A 144 12.56 4.30 -1.42
N ARG A 145 13.50 3.49 -0.93
CA ARG A 145 14.74 3.19 -1.64
C ARG A 145 14.50 2.40 -2.93
N GLY A 146 13.60 1.42 -2.90
CA GLY A 146 13.26 0.57 -4.05
C GLY A 146 12.18 1.16 -4.97
N LEU A 147 11.67 2.38 -4.67
CA LEU A 147 10.59 3.03 -5.40
C LEU A 147 9.33 2.15 -5.53
N CYS A 148 9.07 1.31 -4.53
CA CYS A 148 7.98 0.36 -4.48
C CYS A 148 6.77 0.96 -3.70
N SER A 149 5.55 0.73 -4.17
CA SER A 149 4.34 0.98 -3.39
C SER A 149 3.99 -0.29 -2.60
N VAL A 150 4.07 -0.21 -1.27
CA VAL A 150 3.80 -1.34 -0.37
C VAL A 150 2.43 -1.16 0.28
N VAL A 151 1.57 -2.15 0.15
CA VAL A 151 0.27 -2.19 0.81
C VAL A 151 0.25 -3.35 1.80
N ILE A 152 0.13 -3.00 3.08
CA ILE A 152 -0.05 -3.99 4.15
C ILE A 152 -1.55 -4.25 4.30
N VAL A 153 -1.95 -5.50 4.16
CA VAL A 153 -3.34 -5.93 4.31
C VAL A 153 -3.48 -6.68 5.62
N THR A 154 -4.32 -6.18 6.54
CA THR A 154 -4.49 -6.73 7.88
C THR A 154 -5.96 -7.00 8.21
N THR A 155 -6.22 -7.93 9.11
CA THR A 155 -7.58 -8.16 9.62
C THR A 155 -8.02 -7.02 10.54
N GLU A 156 -7.09 -6.49 11.34
CA GLU A 156 -7.29 -5.33 12.22
C GLU A 156 -6.27 -4.24 11.89
N GLY A 157 -6.73 -2.98 11.90
CA GLY A 157 -5.86 -1.84 11.66
C GLY A 157 -4.75 -1.72 12.71
N ASN A 158 -3.57 -1.26 12.28
CA ASN A 158 -2.43 -1.06 13.18
C ASN A 158 -2.01 0.41 13.23
N SER A 159 -2.43 1.11 14.30
CA SER A 159 -2.14 2.54 14.49
C SER A 159 -0.64 2.88 14.57
N ARG A 160 0.22 1.87 14.87
CA ARG A 160 1.68 2.06 14.96
C ARG A 160 2.37 1.94 13.62
N LEU A 161 1.67 1.47 12.58
CA LEU A 161 2.24 1.41 11.24
C LEU A 161 2.38 2.85 10.69
N PRO A 162 3.56 3.26 10.20
CA PRO A 162 3.78 4.60 9.64
C PRO A 162 3.19 4.74 8.22
N ALA A 163 2.02 4.16 7.98
CA ALA A 163 1.32 4.26 6.72
C ALA A 163 0.87 5.70 6.45
N ARG A 164 1.06 6.17 5.21
CA ARG A 164 0.57 7.47 4.76
C ARG A 164 -0.92 7.44 4.45
N VAL A 165 -1.40 6.30 3.94
CA VAL A 165 -2.81 6.03 3.66
C VAL A 165 -3.26 4.85 4.51
N ARG A 166 -4.43 4.98 5.12
CA ARG A 166 -5.10 3.88 5.83
C ARG A 166 -6.54 3.79 5.39
N LEU A 167 -6.91 2.60 4.93
CA LEU A 167 -8.26 2.26 4.52
C LEU A 167 -8.84 1.20 5.43
N VAL A 168 -10.12 1.33 5.74
CA VAL A 168 -10.91 0.28 6.41
C VAL A 168 -11.95 -0.24 5.43
N VAL A 169 -11.90 -1.52 5.13
CA VAL A 169 -12.88 -2.22 4.29
C VAL A 169 -14.03 -2.68 5.16
N GLU A 170 -15.18 -2.03 5.01
CA GLU A 170 -16.39 -2.34 5.79
C GLU A 170 -17.11 -3.58 5.29
N GLY A 171 -16.92 -3.95 4.03
CA GLY A 171 -17.49 -5.12 3.39
C GLY A 171 -18.26 -4.83 2.11
N TRP A 172 -18.83 -5.89 1.57
CA TRP A 172 -19.59 -5.84 0.33
C TRP A 172 -20.93 -5.13 0.51
N ARG A 173 -21.31 -4.34 -0.49
CA ARG A 173 -22.60 -3.68 -0.63
C ARG A 173 -23.12 -3.89 -2.06
N LYS A 174 -24.38 -3.56 -2.31
CA LYS A 174 -24.90 -3.55 -3.68
C LYS A 174 -24.07 -2.58 -4.54
N GLY A 175 -23.40 -3.11 -5.55
CA GLY A 175 -22.57 -2.34 -6.47
C GLY A 175 -21.07 -2.26 -6.13
N GLY A 176 -20.59 -2.91 -5.07
CA GLY A 176 -19.16 -2.93 -4.78
C GLY A 176 -18.78 -3.13 -3.32
N VAL A 177 -17.62 -2.66 -2.97
CA VAL A 177 -17.04 -2.73 -1.62
C VAL A 177 -17.07 -1.35 -0.97
N MET A 178 -17.59 -1.24 0.24
CA MET A 178 -17.54 0.00 1.01
C MET A 178 -16.22 0.14 1.73
N VAL A 179 -15.59 1.29 1.58
CA VAL A 179 -14.28 1.61 2.13
C VAL A 179 -14.32 2.95 2.85
N SER A 180 -13.79 3.01 4.05
CA SER A 180 -13.53 4.25 4.79
C SER A 180 -12.07 4.65 4.67
N VAL A 181 -11.79 5.90 4.34
CA VAL A 181 -10.43 6.47 4.30
C VAL A 181 -10.14 7.10 5.65
N GLU A 182 -9.43 6.41 6.53
CA GLU A 182 -9.14 6.91 7.90
C GLU A 182 -7.94 7.85 7.94
N LYS A 183 -7.00 7.70 7.00
CA LYS A 183 -5.79 8.52 6.91
C LYS A 183 -5.38 8.72 5.47
N GLY A 184 -4.83 9.89 5.18
CA GLY A 184 -4.33 10.26 3.84
C GLY A 184 -5.38 10.84 2.91
N GLY A 185 -6.63 10.95 3.37
CA GLY A 185 -7.76 11.58 2.69
C GLY A 185 -8.57 12.44 3.65
N ARG A 186 -9.79 12.79 3.24
CA ARG A 186 -10.69 13.67 4.00
C ARG A 186 -11.61 12.95 5.00
N GLY A 187 -11.34 11.67 5.32
CA GLY A 187 -12.22 10.88 6.18
C GLY A 187 -13.49 10.40 5.48
N GLU A 188 -13.44 10.24 4.17
CA GLU A 188 -14.59 9.91 3.34
C GLU A 188 -14.88 8.40 3.35
N ARG A 189 -16.17 8.08 3.21
CA ARG A 189 -16.64 6.73 2.87
C ARG A 189 -16.85 6.64 1.37
N VAL A 190 -16.26 5.66 0.74
CA VAL A 190 -16.26 5.50 -0.71
C VAL A 190 -16.81 4.11 -1.07
N LEU A 191 -17.80 4.07 -1.96
CA LEU A 191 -18.22 2.82 -2.58
C LEU A 191 -17.28 2.56 -3.78
N VAL A 192 -16.50 1.51 -3.67
CA VAL A 192 -15.61 1.05 -4.73
C VAL A 192 -16.36 0.06 -5.59
N ALA A 193 -16.70 0.45 -6.82
CA ALA A 193 -17.30 -0.44 -7.79
C ALA A 193 -16.28 -1.50 -8.23
N ILE A 194 -16.41 -2.68 -7.69
CA ILE A 194 -15.65 -3.86 -8.11
C ILE A 194 -16.66 -4.82 -8.69
N GLN A 195 -16.47 -5.23 -9.93
CA GLN A 195 -17.29 -6.31 -10.48
C GLN A 195 -16.91 -7.60 -9.77
N PRO A 196 -17.87 -8.30 -9.14
CA PRO A 196 -17.60 -9.64 -8.64
C PRO A 196 -17.15 -10.52 -9.80
N ASP A 197 -16.18 -11.38 -9.54
CA ASP A 197 -15.71 -12.37 -10.51
C ASP A 197 -16.92 -13.19 -11.02
N PRO A 198 -17.19 -13.21 -12.33
CA PRO A 198 -18.31 -13.96 -12.88
C PRO A 198 -18.23 -15.48 -12.63
N SER A 199 -17.07 -15.98 -12.18
CA SER A 199 -16.88 -17.41 -11.82
C SER A 199 -17.38 -17.78 -10.41
N THR A 200 -17.87 -16.82 -9.62
CA THR A 200 -18.41 -17.05 -8.26
C THR A 200 -19.94 -17.21 -8.21
N LYS A 201 -20.56 -17.61 -9.31
CA LYS A 201 -21.97 -18.02 -9.34
C LYS A 201 -22.14 -19.51 -9.20
#